data_54ad858290f0eef3b03fbde8a649ade5
#
_entry.id   54ad858290f0eef3b03fbde8a649ade5
#
_cell.length_a   1.000
_cell.length_b   1.000
_cell.length_c   1.000
_cell.angle_alpha   90.00
_cell.angle_beta   90.00
_cell.angle_gamma   90.00
#
_symmetry.space_group_name_H-M   'P 1'
#
loop_
_entity.id
_entity.type
_entity.pdbx_description
1 polymer ?
#
loop_
_entity_poly.entity_id
_entity_poly.type
_entity_poly.pdbx_seq_one_letter_code
_entity_poly.pdbx_strand_id
1 'polypeptide(L)'
;MADKGMKKRWISLYVENLVGVLSKISGLFSGKSYNLDSLTVGTTEDPTVSRMTIGTVSDDETFEQIKKQLNRMVEVIKVIDFTNMFVRMKEILYIKVFNC
;
A
#
# COMPACT_ATOMS: atom_id res chain seq x y z
N MET A 1 -3.01 13.90 -22.32
CA MET A 1 -3.51 12.75 -21.58
C MET A 1 -3.31 12.98 -20.10
N ALA A 2 -4.38 12.95 -19.39
CA ALA A 2 -4.37 13.26 -17.97
C ALA A 2 -3.64 12.22 -17.13
N ASP A 3 -3.56 11.02 -17.62
CA ASP A 3 -3.01 9.90 -16.87
C ASP A 3 -1.55 9.59 -17.20
N LYS A 4 -0.88 10.51 -17.89
CA LYS A 4 0.52 10.33 -18.23
C LYS A 4 1.35 10.24 -16.94
N GLY A 5 2.05 9.13 -16.78
CA GLY A 5 2.82 8.86 -15.57
C GLY A 5 2.02 8.27 -14.44
N MET A 6 0.71 8.29 -14.55
CA MET A 6 -0.17 7.70 -13.53
C MET A 6 -0.22 6.20 -13.70
N LYS A 7 -0.01 5.47 -12.61
CA LYS A 7 -0.12 4.02 -12.65
C LYS A 7 -0.45 3.47 -11.29
N LYS A 8 -0.94 2.25 -11.28
CA LYS A 8 -1.29 1.54 -10.05
C LYS A 8 -0.02 1.16 -9.30
N ARG A 9 -0.03 1.47 -8.02
CA ARG A 9 1.12 1.20 -7.16
C ARG A 9 0.66 0.52 -5.89
N TRP A 10 1.51 -0.32 -5.33
CA TRP A 10 1.19 -1.12 -4.17
C TRP A 10 2.23 -0.93 -3.09
N ILE A 11 1.77 -0.70 -1.87
CA ILE A 11 2.62 -0.54 -0.69
C ILE A 11 2.13 -1.49 0.38
N SER A 12 3.05 -2.20 1.01
CA SER A 12 2.75 -3.01 2.18
C SER A 12 3.34 -2.34 3.41
N LEU A 13 2.56 -2.26 4.46
CA LEU A 13 2.97 -1.69 5.74
C LEU A 13 2.85 -2.72 6.83
N TYR A 14 3.83 -2.74 7.73
CA TYR A 14 3.70 -3.43 9.01
C TYR A 14 3.47 -2.38 10.08
N VAL A 15 2.37 -2.49 10.81
CA VAL A 15 1.93 -1.43 11.71
C VAL A 15 1.55 -1.98 13.07
N GLU A 16 1.79 -1.17 14.11
CA GLU A 16 1.22 -1.37 15.42
C GLU A 16 0.01 -0.45 15.55
N ASN A 17 -0.92 -0.78 16.44
CA ASN A 17 -2.12 0.02 16.65
C ASN A 17 -2.87 0.28 15.34
N LEU A 18 -3.42 -0.79 14.79
CA LEU A 18 -4.09 -0.75 13.48
C LEU A 18 -5.17 0.32 13.41
N VAL A 19 -5.98 0.46 14.45
CA VAL A 19 -7.09 1.43 14.44
C VAL A 19 -6.56 2.85 14.30
N GLY A 20 -5.51 3.18 15.06
CA GLY A 20 -4.90 4.49 14.99
C GLY A 20 -4.29 4.78 13.63
N VAL A 21 -3.63 3.78 13.04
CA VAL A 21 -3.01 3.93 11.72
C VAL A 21 -4.07 4.10 10.65
N LEU A 22 -5.16 3.34 10.71
CA LEU A 22 -6.26 3.48 9.74
C LEU A 22 -6.81 4.89 9.74
N SER A 23 -7.00 5.46 10.92
CA SER A 23 -7.48 6.83 11.06
C SER A 23 -6.52 7.83 10.42
N LYS A 24 -5.22 7.66 10.69
CA LYS A 24 -4.20 8.57 10.15
C LYS A 24 -4.09 8.46 8.63
N ILE A 25 -4.14 7.25 8.10
CA ILE A 25 -4.05 7.04 6.65
C ILE A 25 -5.27 7.63 5.96
N SER A 26 -6.44 7.43 6.53
CA SER A 26 -7.67 7.99 6.00
C SER A 26 -7.58 9.51 5.92
N GLY A 27 -7.10 10.14 6.99
CA GLY A 27 -6.93 11.59 7.02
C GLY A 27 -5.86 12.07 6.05
N LEU A 28 -4.76 11.34 5.95
CA LEU A 28 -3.66 11.71 5.05
C LEU A 28 -4.12 11.68 3.59
N PHE A 29 -4.75 10.59 3.17
CA PHE A 29 -5.18 10.47 1.78
C PHE A 29 -6.28 11.45 1.44
N SER A 30 -7.21 11.65 2.35
CA SER A 30 -8.30 12.60 2.17
C SER A 30 -7.77 14.04 2.12
N GLY A 31 -6.90 14.39 3.06
CA GLY A 31 -6.40 15.76 3.18
C GLY A 31 -5.48 16.18 2.05
N LYS A 32 -4.73 15.24 1.49
CA LYS A 32 -3.80 15.51 0.40
C LYS A 32 -4.39 15.18 -0.97
N SER A 33 -5.61 14.72 -1.01
CA SER A 33 -6.25 14.29 -2.25
C SER A 33 -5.50 13.17 -2.97
N TYR A 34 -4.81 12.34 -2.20
CA TYR A 34 -4.19 11.13 -2.75
C TYR A 34 -5.28 10.12 -3.11
N ASN A 35 -5.02 9.33 -4.13
CA ASN A 35 -5.97 8.31 -4.57
C ASN A 35 -5.76 7.03 -3.78
N LEU A 36 -6.70 6.71 -2.90
CA LEU A 36 -6.71 5.44 -2.18
C LEU A 36 -7.66 4.49 -2.91
N ASP A 37 -7.07 3.64 -3.73
CA ASP A 37 -7.83 2.77 -4.61
C ASP A 37 -8.27 1.49 -3.91
N SER A 38 -7.42 0.95 -3.06
CA SER A 38 -7.76 -0.24 -2.29
C SER A 38 -6.97 -0.27 -0.98
N LEU A 39 -7.56 -0.95 0.00
CA LEU A 39 -6.95 -1.11 1.30
C LEU A 39 -7.35 -2.46 1.85
N THR A 40 -6.37 -3.30 2.15
CA THR A 40 -6.63 -4.59 2.80
C THR A 40 -5.76 -4.73 4.02
N VAL A 41 -6.23 -5.54 4.96
CA VAL A 41 -5.53 -5.75 6.22
C VAL A 41 -5.41 -7.25 6.46
N GLY A 42 -4.24 -7.67 6.90
CA GLY A 42 -4.00 -9.06 7.25
C GLY A 42 -3.28 -9.16 8.58
N THR A 43 -3.35 -10.35 9.16
CA THR A 43 -2.64 -10.64 10.40
C THR A 43 -1.21 -11.06 10.08
N THR A 44 -0.34 -10.97 11.09
CA THR A 44 1.02 -11.48 11.01
C THR A 44 1.21 -12.51 12.13
N GLU A 45 2.40 -13.09 12.21
CA GLU A 45 2.73 -14.02 13.29
C GLU A 45 2.71 -13.34 14.64
N ASP A 46 3.00 -12.04 14.68
CA ASP A 46 2.98 -11.26 15.90
C ASP A 46 1.59 -10.65 16.09
N PRO A 47 0.87 -11.01 17.15
CA PRO A 47 -0.50 -10.51 17.33
C PRO A 47 -0.60 -9.00 17.56
N THR A 48 0.52 -8.34 17.86
CA THR A 48 0.52 -6.89 18.04
C THR A 48 0.79 -6.15 16.74
N VAL A 49 1.11 -6.86 15.67
CA VAL A 49 1.48 -6.27 14.38
C VAL A 49 0.49 -6.70 13.33
N SER A 50 0.00 -5.75 12.56
CA SER A 50 -0.87 -6.01 11.40
C SER A 50 -0.15 -5.63 10.12
N ARG A 51 -0.52 -6.29 9.04
CA ARG A 51 -0.03 -5.93 7.72
C ARG A 51 -1.15 -5.26 6.95
N MET A 52 -0.85 -4.11 6.37
CA MET A 52 -1.77 -3.40 5.51
C MET A 52 -1.21 -3.35 4.10
N THR A 53 -2.09 -3.54 3.12
CA THR A 53 -1.71 -3.38 1.72
C THR A 53 -2.55 -2.27 1.13
N ILE A 54 -1.88 -1.26 0.59
CA ILE A 54 -2.51 -0.09 0.02
C ILE A 54 -2.28 -0.09 -1.48
N GLY A 55 -3.35 0.04 -2.25
CA GLY A 55 -3.27 0.27 -3.67
C GLY A 55 -3.64 1.70 -3.98
N THR A 56 -2.80 2.38 -4.72
CA THR A 56 -3.02 3.78 -5.08
C THR A 56 -2.65 3.99 -6.55
N VAL A 57 -3.30 4.96 -7.18
CA VAL A 57 -2.94 5.36 -8.55
C VAL A 57 -2.31 6.73 -8.45
N SER A 58 -1.06 6.84 -8.88
CA SER A 58 -0.31 8.09 -8.74
C SER A 58 0.87 8.13 -9.71
N ASP A 59 1.41 9.33 -9.91
CA ASP A 59 2.67 9.49 -10.61
C ASP A 59 3.83 9.22 -9.65
N ASP A 60 5.05 9.20 -10.19
CA ASP A 60 6.25 8.87 -9.39
C ASP A 60 6.45 9.84 -8.24
N GLU A 61 6.29 11.12 -8.53
CA GLU A 61 6.54 12.16 -7.51
C GLU A 61 5.56 12.04 -6.35
N THR A 62 4.29 11.90 -6.65
CA THR A 62 3.26 11.74 -5.63
C THR A 62 3.47 10.47 -4.82
N PHE A 63 3.87 9.40 -5.49
CA PHE A 63 4.11 8.13 -4.82
C PHE A 63 5.26 8.23 -3.82
N GLU A 64 6.32 8.94 -4.17
CA GLU A 64 7.42 9.18 -3.25
C GLU A 64 6.96 9.98 -2.03
N GLN A 65 6.10 10.96 -2.23
CA GLN A 65 5.53 11.71 -1.11
C GLN A 65 4.70 10.82 -0.21
N ILE A 66 3.88 9.94 -0.78
CA ILE A 66 3.07 9.01 -0.01
C ILE A 66 3.96 8.12 0.87
N LYS A 67 5.00 7.55 0.28
CA LYS A 67 5.92 6.70 1.03
C LYS A 67 6.60 7.45 2.18
N LYS A 68 7.01 8.68 1.93
CA LYS A 68 7.64 9.50 2.96
C LYS A 68 6.69 9.78 4.12
N GLN A 69 5.43 10.11 3.81
CA GLN A 69 4.44 10.38 4.85
C GLN A 69 4.17 9.13 5.69
N LEU A 70 4.07 7.99 5.04
CA LEU A 70 3.84 6.73 5.75
C LEU A 70 5.01 6.37 6.65
N ASN A 71 6.23 6.59 6.19
CA ASN A 71 7.42 6.31 7.00
C ASN A 71 7.54 7.20 8.22
N ARG A 72 6.88 8.35 8.22
CA ARG A 72 6.93 9.28 9.37
C ARG A 72 5.98 8.90 10.49
N MET A 73 5.07 7.98 10.24
CA MET A 73 4.12 7.57 11.28
C MET A 73 4.82 6.69 12.30
N VAL A 74 4.64 7.03 13.58
CA VAL A 74 5.28 6.30 14.69
C VAL A 74 4.83 4.84 14.69
N GLU A 75 3.58 4.60 14.38
CA GLU A 75 2.99 3.26 14.42
C GLU A 75 3.42 2.38 13.26
N VAL A 76 4.02 2.95 12.22
CA VAL A 76 4.47 2.20 11.05
C VAL A 76 5.87 1.67 11.31
N ILE A 77 5.98 0.35 11.35
CA ILE A 77 7.24 -0.33 11.61
C ILE A 77 8.08 -0.40 10.34
N LYS A 78 7.44 -0.69 9.22
CA LYS A 78 8.14 -0.91 7.96
C LYS A 78 7.22 -0.59 6.79
N VAL A 79 7.80 0.04 5.76
CA VAL A 79 7.10 0.34 4.50
C VAL A 79 7.83 -0.41 3.40
N ILE A 80 7.08 -1.19 2.63
CA ILE A 80 7.64 -1.95 1.51
C ILE A 80 6.89 -1.57 0.24
N ASP A 81 7.64 -1.05 -0.74
CA ASP A 81 7.11 -0.80 -2.07
C ASP A 81 7.23 -2.11 -2.85
N PHE A 82 6.09 -2.76 -3.09
CA PHE A 82 6.14 -4.02 -3.83
C PHE A 82 5.28 -3.98 -5.09
N THR A 83 5.20 -2.82 -5.71
CA THR A 83 4.45 -2.64 -6.94
C THR A 83 4.79 -3.72 -7.97
N ASN A 84 6.08 -3.89 -8.23
CA ASN A 84 6.53 -4.87 -9.21
C ASN A 84 6.36 -6.30 -8.72
N MET A 85 6.58 -6.53 -7.43
CA MET A 85 6.43 -7.85 -6.82
C MET A 85 4.98 -8.30 -6.87
N PHE A 86 4.04 -7.38 -6.60
CA PHE A 86 2.62 -7.71 -6.62
C PHE A 86 2.18 -8.15 -8.02
N VAL A 87 2.60 -7.40 -9.03
CA VAL A 87 2.27 -7.74 -10.42
C VAL A 87 2.83 -9.11 -10.78
N ARG A 88 4.08 -9.37 -10.41
CA ARG A 88 4.73 -10.64 -10.68
C ARG A 88 4.02 -11.80 -9.99
N MET A 89 3.61 -11.60 -8.74
CA MET A 89 2.88 -12.62 -8.00
C MET A 89 1.54 -12.94 -8.65
N LYS A 90 0.84 -11.91 -9.11
CA LYS A 90 -0.43 -12.11 -9.82
C LYS A 90 -0.23 -12.93 -11.08
N GLU A 91 0.79 -12.66 -11.83
CA GLU A 91 1.09 -13.42 -13.04
C GLU A 91 1.37 -14.88 -12.73
N ILE A 92 2.14 -15.14 -11.68
CA ILE A 92 2.47 -16.51 -11.28
C ILE A 92 1.22 -17.26 -10.87
N LEU A 93 0.36 -16.62 -10.07
CA LEU A 93 -0.89 -17.26 -9.64
C LEU A 93 -1.81 -17.54 -10.82
N TYR A 94 -1.87 -16.60 -11.75
CA TYR A 94 -2.68 -16.76 -12.95
C TYR A 94 -2.22 -17.97 -13.78
N ILE A 95 -0.92 -18.06 -13.96
CA ILE A 95 -0.33 -19.18 -14.70
C ILE A 95 -0.63 -20.52 -14.00
N LYS A 96 -0.51 -20.56 -12.70
CA LYS A 96 -0.80 -21.77 -11.94
C LYS A 96 -2.24 -22.24 -12.13
N VAL A 97 -3.17 -21.31 -12.11
CA VAL A 97 -4.58 -21.64 -12.30
C VAL A 97 -4.80 -22.30 -13.67
N PHE A 98 -4.13 -21.81 -14.68
CA PHE A 98 -4.30 -22.34 -16.03
C PHE A 98 -3.50 -23.61 -16.29
N ASN A 99 -2.50 -23.87 -15.49
CA ASN A 99 -1.65 -25.05 -15.67
C ASN A 99 -2.07 -26.25 -14.82
N CYS A 100 -3.10 -26.09 -14.04
CA CYS A 100 -3.67 -27.22 -13.30
C CYS A 100 -4.59 -28.11 -14.16
#